data_2e94cb55f1f179efc18cc31ca7d8b046
#
_entry.id   2e94cb55f1f179efc18cc31ca7d8b046
#
_cell.length_a   1.000
_cell.length_b   1.000
_cell.length_c   1.000
_cell.angle_alpha   90.00
_cell.angle_beta   90.00
_cell.angle_gamma   90.00
#
_symmetry.space_group_name_H-M   'P 1'
#
loop_
_entity.id
_entity.type
_entity.pdbx_description
1 polymer ?
#
loop_
_entity_poly.entity_id
_entity_poly.type
_entity_poly.pdbx_seq_one_letter_code
_entity_poly.pdbx_strand_id
1 'polypeptide(L)'
;MSAQIINGKEIAEAVRQEISKEVQQLSEKHFIPGLAVILVGDNQASQTYVRNKEKACKDLGMHSVLIKKPADLTQEELILSIDELNQDESIHGILVQLPLPGHISEKAIIEAISPEKDVDGFHPINIGRMMTGQDAFLPCTPYGIMVMLEHIGYDVEGKHVVIVGRSNIVGKPAGQLFLNANATVTYCHSKTKDLAYFTKQADVVVAAVGKRDTITSDHIKEGAVVIDVGMNRNDEGKLCGDVAFDEVKNKASYITPVPKGVGPMTITMLMKNTVKSAQKALEQRKSAQKS
;
A
#
# COMPACT_ATOMS: atom_id res chain seq x y z
N MET A 1 -12.30 26.27 10.85
CA MET A 1 -13.25 25.12 10.68
C MET A 1 -12.45 23.87 10.89
N SER A 2 -12.99 22.84 11.55
CA SER A 2 -12.26 21.57 11.71
C SER A 2 -12.21 20.82 10.37
N ALA A 3 -11.11 20.10 10.11
CA ALA A 3 -10.90 19.31 8.91
C ALA A 3 -12.00 18.25 8.71
N GLN A 4 -12.34 17.98 7.47
CA GLN A 4 -13.12 16.80 7.12
C GLN A 4 -12.25 15.55 7.26
N ILE A 5 -12.79 14.52 7.89
CA ILE A 5 -12.07 13.28 8.12
C ILE A 5 -12.16 12.39 6.89
N ILE A 6 -11.00 12.00 6.33
CA ILE A 6 -10.95 11.01 5.28
C ILE A 6 -10.99 9.62 5.93
N ASN A 7 -12.20 9.03 6.00
CA ASN A 7 -12.40 7.73 6.65
C ASN A 7 -12.02 6.58 5.68
N GLY A 8 -10.76 6.17 5.74
CA GLY A 8 -10.24 5.11 4.87
C GLY A 8 -10.92 3.75 5.08
N LYS A 9 -11.51 3.49 6.25
CA LYS A 9 -12.27 2.26 6.49
C LYS A 9 -13.57 2.25 5.66
N GLU A 10 -14.30 3.34 5.60
CA GLU A 10 -15.54 3.45 4.81
C GLU A 10 -15.23 3.38 3.31
N ILE A 11 -14.18 4.08 2.87
CA ILE A 11 -13.73 4.05 1.47
C ILE A 11 -13.29 2.63 1.09
N ALA A 12 -12.51 1.96 1.94
CA ALA A 12 -12.10 0.58 1.74
C ALA A 12 -13.31 -0.37 1.59
N GLU A 13 -14.36 -0.13 2.35
CA GLU A 13 -15.59 -0.94 2.31
C GLU A 13 -16.32 -0.75 0.96
N ALA A 14 -16.44 0.48 0.48
CA ALA A 14 -17.00 0.78 -0.84
C ALA A 14 -16.20 0.12 -1.98
N VAL A 15 -14.88 0.27 -1.96
CA VAL A 15 -14.00 -0.34 -2.98
C VAL A 15 -14.06 -1.88 -2.94
N ARG A 16 -14.17 -2.49 -1.75
CA ARG A 16 -14.32 -3.95 -1.63
C ARG A 16 -15.61 -4.47 -2.24
N GLN A 17 -16.69 -3.69 -2.23
CA GLN A 17 -17.92 -4.06 -2.92
C GLN A 17 -17.73 -4.14 -4.45
N GLU A 18 -16.91 -3.25 -5.01
CA GLU A 18 -16.53 -3.31 -6.43
C GLU A 18 -15.66 -4.53 -6.72
N ILE A 19 -14.62 -4.75 -5.90
CA ILE A 19 -13.74 -5.94 -6.01
C ILE A 19 -14.56 -7.24 -5.90
N SER A 20 -15.54 -7.31 -5.01
CA SER A 20 -16.41 -8.48 -4.85
C SER A 20 -17.16 -8.83 -6.13
N LYS A 21 -17.64 -7.82 -6.87
CA LYS A 21 -18.29 -8.04 -8.18
C LYS A 21 -17.31 -8.58 -9.21
N GLU A 22 -16.07 -8.07 -9.24
CA GLU A 22 -15.03 -8.57 -10.14
C GLU A 22 -14.64 -10.01 -9.82
N VAL A 23 -14.51 -10.36 -8.54
CA VAL A 23 -14.26 -11.74 -8.08
C VAL A 23 -15.41 -12.66 -8.48
N GLN A 24 -16.65 -12.22 -8.32
CA GLN A 24 -17.82 -13.01 -8.75
C GLN A 24 -17.79 -13.29 -10.25
N GLN A 25 -17.52 -12.28 -11.09
CA GLN A 25 -17.40 -12.43 -12.55
C GLN A 25 -16.29 -13.41 -12.97
N LEU A 26 -15.19 -13.46 -12.22
CA LEU A 26 -14.14 -14.45 -12.44
C LEU A 26 -14.57 -15.84 -11.98
N SER A 27 -15.23 -15.95 -10.84
CA SER A 27 -15.74 -17.21 -10.30
C SER A 27 -16.77 -17.87 -11.23
N GLU A 28 -17.64 -17.09 -11.88
CA GLU A 28 -18.59 -17.59 -12.89
C GLU A 28 -17.86 -18.22 -14.09
N LYS A 29 -16.60 -17.86 -14.33
CA LYS A 29 -15.71 -18.45 -15.33
C LYS A 29 -14.84 -19.58 -14.77
N HIS A 30 -15.15 -20.07 -13.57
CA HIS A 30 -14.35 -21.05 -12.82
C HIS A 30 -12.89 -20.63 -12.61
N PHE A 31 -12.66 -19.33 -12.46
CA PHE A 31 -11.34 -18.75 -12.25
C PHE A 31 -11.34 -17.91 -10.98
N ILE A 32 -10.75 -18.44 -9.89
CA ILE A 32 -10.77 -17.82 -8.58
C ILE A 32 -9.44 -17.13 -8.33
N PRO A 33 -9.40 -15.79 -8.05
CA PRO A 33 -8.17 -15.13 -7.69
C PRO A 33 -7.54 -15.75 -6.44
N GLY A 34 -6.23 -16.05 -6.49
CA GLY A 34 -5.49 -16.68 -5.39
C GLY A 34 -4.34 -15.77 -4.90
N LEU A 35 -4.26 -15.59 -3.59
CA LEU A 35 -3.20 -14.85 -2.90
C LEU A 35 -2.44 -15.80 -1.96
N ALA A 36 -1.13 -15.91 -2.14
CA ALA A 36 -0.23 -16.54 -1.18
C ALA A 36 0.47 -15.48 -0.32
N VAL A 37 0.46 -15.68 0.98
CA VAL A 37 1.17 -14.83 1.95
C VAL A 37 2.18 -15.69 2.69
N ILE A 38 3.45 -15.31 2.64
CA ILE A 38 4.53 -15.95 3.41
C ILE A 38 4.83 -15.11 4.65
N LEU A 39 4.82 -15.73 5.82
CA LEU A 39 5.22 -15.13 7.09
C LEU A 39 6.45 -15.88 7.62
N VAL A 40 7.55 -15.16 7.81
CA VAL A 40 8.78 -15.70 8.39
C VAL A 40 8.91 -15.23 9.84
N GLY A 41 9.02 -16.18 10.76
CA GLY A 41 9.09 -15.93 12.20
C GLY A 41 7.73 -15.69 12.84
N ASP A 42 7.75 -15.19 14.07
CA ASP A 42 6.59 -15.13 14.98
C ASP A 42 6.25 -13.71 15.46
N ASN A 43 6.71 -12.67 14.76
CA ASN A 43 6.40 -11.29 15.10
C ASN A 43 4.89 -11.06 15.20
N GLN A 44 4.39 -10.66 16.38
CA GLN A 44 2.95 -10.50 16.66
C GLN A 44 2.26 -9.46 15.79
N ALA A 45 2.95 -8.35 15.46
CA ALA A 45 2.40 -7.34 14.58
C ALA A 45 2.20 -7.91 13.17
N SER A 46 3.21 -8.59 12.62
CA SER A 46 3.15 -9.26 11.32
C SER A 46 2.03 -10.30 11.26
N GLN A 47 1.86 -11.12 12.33
CA GLN A 47 0.76 -12.07 12.43
C GLN A 47 -0.63 -11.41 12.36
N THR A 48 -0.78 -10.24 12.97
CA THR A 48 -2.05 -9.50 12.93
C THR A 48 -2.34 -8.99 11.52
N TYR A 49 -1.33 -8.46 10.80
CA TYR A 49 -1.48 -8.03 9.42
C TYR A 49 -1.84 -9.18 8.49
N VAL A 50 -1.15 -10.31 8.63
CA VAL A 50 -1.42 -11.51 7.83
C VAL A 50 -2.84 -12.03 8.04
N ARG A 51 -3.31 -12.10 9.30
CA ARG A 51 -4.71 -12.49 9.60
C ARG A 51 -5.75 -11.55 8.96
N ASN A 52 -5.48 -10.25 8.95
CA ASN A 52 -6.38 -9.29 8.32
C ASN A 52 -6.41 -9.46 6.79
N LYS A 53 -5.28 -9.79 6.16
CA LYS A 53 -5.20 -10.10 4.72
C LYS A 53 -5.94 -11.38 4.38
N GLU A 54 -5.72 -12.45 5.16
CA GLU A 54 -6.43 -13.72 5.01
C GLU A 54 -7.95 -13.55 5.15
N LYS A 55 -8.38 -12.80 6.15
CA LYS A 55 -9.80 -12.46 6.33
C LYS A 55 -10.35 -11.71 5.12
N ALA A 56 -9.64 -10.70 4.63
CA ALA A 56 -10.07 -9.92 3.46
C ALA A 56 -10.22 -10.79 2.21
N CYS A 57 -9.31 -11.74 1.98
CA CYS A 57 -9.46 -12.72 0.90
C CYS A 57 -10.73 -13.57 1.05
N LYS A 58 -10.97 -14.12 2.24
CA LYS A 58 -12.15 -14.95 2.52
C LYS A 58 -13.45 -14.17 2.35
N ASP A 59 -13.50 -12.94 2.88
CA ASP A 59 -14.68 -12.08 2.80
C ASP A 59 -15.03 -11.73 1.34
N LEU A 60 -14.03 -11.73 0.44
CA LEU A 60 -14.19 -11.48 -1.00
C LEU A 60 -14.38 -12.76 -1.85
N GLY A 61 -14.34 -13.95 -1.25
CA GLY A 61 -14.44 -15.21 -2.01
C GLY A 61 -13.18 -15.58 -2.79
N MET A 62 -12.03 -15.03 -2.43
CA MET A 62 -10.74 -15.34 -3.05
C MET A 62 -10.08 -16.55 -2.38
N HIS A 63 -9.26 -17.28 -3.13
CA HIS A 63 -8.38 -18.31 -2.58
C HIS A 63 -7.25 -17.66 -1.79
N SER A 64 -6.97 -18.16 -0.58
CA SER A 64 -5.92 -17.64 0.29
C SER A 64 -5.06 -18.76 0.84
N VAL A 65 -3.75 -18.66 0.63
CA VAL A 65 -2.74 -19.58 1.15
C VAL A 65 -1.83 -18.83 2.12
N LEU A 66 -1.75 -19.30 3.37
CA LEU A 66 -0.81 -18.79 4.35
C LEU A 66 0.31 -19.81 4.59
N ILE A 67 1.54 -19.42 4.29
CA ILE A 67 2.74 -20.21 4.50
C ILE A 67 3.51 -19.60 5.67
N LYS A 68 3.64 -20.35 6.75
CA LYS A 68 4.44 -19.96 7.91
C LYS A 68 5.79 -20.64 7.85
N LYS A 69 6.86 -19.88 7.97
CA LYS A 69 8.24 -20.35 8.00
C LYS A 69 8.91 -19.96 9.30
N PRO A 70 9.82 -20.78 9.82
CA PRO A 70 10.55 -20.45 11.06
C PRO A 70 11.50 -19.27 10.85
N ALA A 71 11.88 -18.60 11.94
CA ALA A 71 12.72 -17.40 11.89
C ALA A 71 14.16 -17.66 11.45
N ASP A 72 14.64 -18.89 11.59
CA ASP A 72 15.98 -19.35 11.19
C ASP A 72 16.05 -19.90 9.75
N LEU A 73 14.93 -19.81 8.99
CA LEU A 73 14.87 -20.18 7.57
C LEU A 73 15.98 -19.45 6.79
N THR A 74 16.67 -20.14 5.91
CA THR A 74 17.66 -19.52 5.04
C THR A 74 17.01 -18.72 3.90
N GLN A 75 17.76 -17.79 3.34
CA GLN A 75 17.28 -17.02 2.19
C GLN A 75 16.97 -17.93 0.98
N GLU A 76 17.81 -18.92 0.75
CA GLU A 76 17.69 -19.89 -0.34
C GLU A 76 16.41 -20.72 -0.21
N GLU A 77 16.09 -21.19 0.98
CA GLU A 77 14.85 -21.94 1.25
C GLU A 77 13.59 -21.07 1.06
N LEU A 78 13.68 -19.77 1.40
CA LEU A 78 12.59 -18.83 1.15
C LEU A 78 12.41 -18.59 -0.35
N ILE A 79 13.51 -18.43 -1.10
CA ILE A 79 13.46 -18.28 -2.57
C ILE A 79 12.85 -19.52 -3.22
N LEU A 80 13.23 -20.72 -2.82
CA LEU A 80 12.63 -21.97 -3.32
C LEU A 80 11.12 -22.00 -3.08
N SER A 81 10.67 -21.56 -1.90
CA SER A 81 9.21 -21.49 -1.62
C SER A 81 8.49 -20.45 -2.50
N ILE A 82 9.17 -19.36 -2.86
CA ILE A 82 8.64 -18.35 -3.79
C ILE A 82 8.59 -18.91 -5.22
N ASP A 83 9.62 -19.65 -5.64
CA ASP A 83 9.67 -20.27 -6.97
C ASP A 83 8.54 -21.28 -7.16
N GLU A 84 8.22 -22.08 -6.15
CA GLU A 84 7.06 -22.97 -6.17
C GLU A 84 5.74 -22.18 -6.39
N LEU A 85 5.57 -21.07 -5.70
CA LEU A 85 4.40 -20.21 -5.85
C LEU A 85 4.37 -19.47 -7.21
N ASN A 86 5.54 -19.11 -7.75
CA ASN A 86 5.65 -18.53 -9.08
C ASN A 86 5.12 -19.51 -10.16
N GLN A 87 5.31 -20.81 -9.97
CA GLN A 87 4.88 -21.88 -10.87
C GLN A 87 3.41 -22.29 -10.64
N ASP A 88 2.83 -22.00 -9.49
CA ASP A 88 1.46 -22.40 -9.15
C ASP A 88 0.44 -21.53 -9.89
N GLU A 89 -0.29 -22.14 -10.85
CA GLU A 89 -1.32 -21.45 -11.64
C GLU A 89 -2.54 -21.01 -10.81
N SER A 90 -2.74 -21.58 -9.62
CA SER A 90 -3.83 -21.17 -8.71
C SER A 90 -3.51 -19.92 -7.92
N ILE A 91 -2.24 -19.51 -7.89
CA ILE A 91 -1.73 -18.33 -7.17
C ILE A 91 -1.47 -17.20 -8.16
N HIS A 92 -2.18 -16.10 -7.99
CA HIS A 92 -2.10 -14.92 -8.84
C HIS A 92 -1.37 -13.76 -8.16
N GLY A 93 -1.23 -13.82 -6.84
CA GLY A 93 -0.46 -12.85 -6.06
C GLY A 93 0.40 -13.53 -5.01
N ILE A 94 1.64 -13.05 -4.84
CA ILE A 94 2.56 -13.51 -3.82
C ILE A 94 2.97 -12.30 -2.98
N LEU A 95 2.90 -12.45 -1.67
CA LEU A 95 3.33 -11.45 -0.70
C LEU A 95 4.19 -12.10 0.36
N VAL A 96 5.39 -11.56 0.58
CA VAL A 96 6.23 -11.91 1.71
C VAL A 96 6.10 -10.80 2.75
N GLN A 97 5.58 -11.14 3.93
CA GLN A 97 5.30 -10.15 4.97
C GLN A 97 6.58 -9.57 5.54
N LEU A 98 6.79 -8.27 5.36
CA LEU A 98 7.89 -7.53 5.97
C LEU A 98 7.56 -7.10 7.40
N PRO A 99 8.58 -6.89 8.27
CA PRO A 99 10.01 -7.08 8.02
C PRO A 99 10.45 -8.54 8.08
N LEU A 100 11.54 -8.86 7.39
CA LEU A 100 12.19 -10.18 7.43
C LEU A 100 13.25 -10.22 8.53
N PRO A 101 13.66 -11.44 8.99
CA PRO A 101 14.85 -11.61 9.83
C PRO A 101 16.09 -11.01 9.16
N GLY A 102 16.98 -10.40 9.96
CA GLY A 102 18.11 -9.59 9.46
C GLY A 102 19.17 -10.32 8.61
N HIS A 103 19.14 -11.64 8.56
CA HIS A 103 20.00 -12.47 7.71
C HIS A 103 19.42 -12.70 6.30
N ILE A 104 18.17 -12.32 6.06
CA ILE A 104 17.49 -12.45 4.77
C ILE A 104 17.42 -11.08 4.09
N SER A 105 17.88 -10.98 2.86
CA SER A 105 17.81 -9.75 2.07
C SER A 105 16.41 -9.50 1.54
N GLU A 106 15.71 -8.49 2.07
CA GLU A 106 14.40 -8.07 1.54
C GLU A 106 14.45 -7.81 0.02
N LYS A 107 15.54 -7.20 -0.47
CA LYS A 107 15.73 -6.94 -1.90
C LYS A 107 15.73 -8.24 -2.71
N ALA A 108 16.51 -9.23 -2.30
CA ALA A 108 16.59 -10.51 -3.00
C ALA A 108 15.23 -11.23 -3.03
N ILE A 109 14.48 -11.14 -1.93
CA ILE A 109 13.16 -11.76 -1.82
C ILE A 109 12.13 -11.06 -2.71
N ILE A 110 12.12 -9.73 -2.75
CA ILE A 110 11.24 -8.98 -3.65
C ILE A 110 11.55 -9.32 -5.11
N GLU A 111 12.82 -9.40 -5.49
CA GLU A 111 13.27 -9.71 -6.86
C GLU A 111 13.02 -11.18 -7.25
N ALA A 112 12.87 -12.11 -6.28
CA ALA A 112 12.52 -13.50 -6.54
C ALA A 112 11.03 -13.70 -6.91
N ILE A 113 10.15 -12.79 -6.51
CA ILE A 113 8.72 -12.83 -6.89
C ILE A 113 8.59 -12.48 -8.36
N SER A 114 7.84 -13.28 -9.14
CA SER A 114 7.52 -12.90 -10.53
C SER A 114 6.84 -11.52 -10.58
N PRO A 115 7.29 -10.60 -11.43
CA PRO A 115 6.66 -9.28 -11.58
C PRO A 115 5.16 -9.33 -11.85
N GLU A 116 4.68 -10.42 -12.46
CA GLU A 116 3.27 -10.65 -12.76
C GLU A 116 2.45 -11.09 -11.54
N LYS A 117 3.15 -11.55 -10.47
CA LYS A 117 2.55 -11.95 -9.19
C LYS A 117 2.95 -11.04 -8.02
N ASP A 118 3.74 -9.99 -8.27
CA ASP A 118 4.13 -8.96 -7.30
C ASP A 118 2.97 -8.01 -7.03
N VAL A 119 1.98 -8.47 -6.31
CA VAL A 119 0.76 -7.70 -6.01
C VAL A 119 0.93 -6.62 -4.92
N ASP A 120 2.05 -6.64 -4.21
CA ASP A 120 2.46 -5.53 -3.34
C ASP A 120 3.04 -4.35 -4.14
N GLY A 121 3.51 -4.61 -5.37
CA GLY A 121 4.02 -3.60 -6.30
C GLY A 121 5.42 -3.11 -5.97
N PHE A 122 6.27 -3.92 -5.32
CA PHE A 122 7.62 -3.51 -4.90
C PHE A 122 8.73 -3.97 -5.85
N HIS A 123 8.42 -4.90 -6.76
CA HIS A 123 9.40 -5.41 -7.70
C HIS A 123 9.94 -4.28 -8.59
N PRO A 124 11.26 -4.20 -8.81
CA PRO A 124 11.89 -3.12 -9.60
C PRO A 124 11.27 -2.94 -11.00
N ILE A 125 10.80 -4.02 -11.63
CA ILE A 125 10.11 -3.96 -12.93
C ILE A 125 8.78 -3.21 -12.80
N ASN A 126 7.96 -3.48 -11.79
CA ASN A 126 6.70 -2.78 -11.57
C ASN A 126 6.94 -1.32 -11.21
N ILE A 127 7.93 -1.03 -10.36
CA ILE A 127 8.33 0.34 -10.04
C ILE A 127 8.80 1.08 -11.31
N GLY A 128 9.63 0.47 -12.15
CA GLY A 128 10.08 1.07 -13.41
C GLY A 128 8.93 1.34 -14.38
N ARG A 129 8.01 0.39 -14.54
CA ARG A 129 6.79 0.57 -15.34
C ARG A 129 5.91 1.71 -14.82
N MET A 130 5.69 1.76 -13.50
CA MET A 130 4.96 2.86 -12.86
C MET A 130 5.61 4.22 -13.13
N MET A 131 6.94 4.32 -13.02
CA MET A 131 7.68 5.57 -13.30
C MET A 131 7.55 6.02 -14.75
N THR A 132 7.45 5.07 -15.68
CA THR A 132 7.36 5.35 -17.13
C THR A 132 5.92 5.39 -17.65
N GLY A 133 4.92 5.37 -16.77
CA GLY A 133 3.49 5.43 -17.12
C GLY A 133 2.96 4.18 -17.81
N GLN A 134 3.67 3.04 -17.67
CA GLN A 134 3.22 1.74 -18.20
C GLN A 134 2.31 1.04 -17.19
N ASP A 135 1.53 0.06 -17.67
CA ASP A 135 0.70 -0.75 -16.79
C ASP A 135 1.56 -1.62 -15.85
N ALA A 136 1.32 -1.46 -14.55
CA ALA A 136 2.06 -2.09 -13.46
C ALA A 136 1.15 -2.42 -12.28
N PHE A 137 1.63 -3.24 -11.36
CA PHE A 137 1.09 -3.29 -10.01
C PHE A 137 1.66 -2.12 -9.22
N LEU A 138 0.76 -1.29 -8.70
CA LEU A 138 1.15 -0.12 -7.92
C LEU A 138 1.36 -0.52 -6.45
N PRO A 139 2.37 0.03 -5.77
CA PRO A 139 2.53 -0.16 -4.33
C PRO A 139 1.24 0.15 -3.57
N CYS A 140 0.78 -0.83 -2.77
CA CYS A 140 -0.59 -0.83 -2.24
C CYS A 140 -0.91 0.40 -1.38
N THR A 141 0.00 0.85 -0.52
CA THR A 141 -0.23 2.02 0.34
C THR A 141 -0.31 3.32 -0.48
N PRO A 142 0.63 3.66 -1.35
CA PRO A 142 0.52 4.80 -2.27
C PRO A 142 -0.72 4.75 -3.16
N TYR A 143 -1.05 3.59 -3.70
CA TYR A 143 -2.26 3.40 -4.49
C TYR A 143 -3.52 3.72 -3.68
N GLY A 144 -3.59 3.23 -2.44
CA GLY A 144 -4.69 3.53 -1.54
C GLY A 144 -4.86 5.02 -1.25
N ILE A 145 -3.75 5.76 -1.13
CA ILE A 145 -3.78 7.23 -0.95
C ILE A 145 -4.45 7.91 -2.15
N MET A 146 -4.07 7.53 -3.37
CA MET A 146 -4.66 8.11 -4.59
C MET A 146 -6.16 7.81 -4.68
N VAL A 147 -6.57 6.58 -4.40
CA VAL A 147 -7.99 6.17 -4.39
C VAL A 147 -8.78 6.93 -3.32
N MET A 148 -8.20 7.20 -2.14
CA MET A 148 -8.85 7.99 -1.10
C MET A 148 -9.10 9.43 -1.55
N LEU A 149 -8.13 10.07 -2.20
CA LEU A 149 -8.26 11.43 -2.72
C LEU A 149 -9.29 11.52 -3.86
N GLU A 150 -9.25 10.56 -4.77
CA GLU A 150 -10.25 10.43 -5.84
C GLU A 150 -11.68 10.27 -5.25
N HIS A 151 -11.84 9.41 -4.25
CA HIS A 151 -13.13 9.14 -3.62
C HIS A 151 -13.77 10.39 -2.98
N ILE A 152 -12.95 11.26 -2.38
CA ILE A 152 -13.44 12.53 -1.82
C ILE A 152 -13.53 13.66 -2.86
N GLY A 153 -13.26 13.36 -4.13
CA GLY A 153 -13.30 14.33 -5.23
C GLY A 153 -12.20 15.40 -5.16
N TYR A 154 -11.06 15.08 -4.50
CA TYR A 154 -9.94 16.02 -4.42
C TYR A 154 -9.00 15.84 -5.61
N ASP A 155 -9.03 16.82 -6.51
CA ASP A 155 -8.15 16.86 -7.67
C ASP A 155 -6.75 17.35 -7.26
N VAL A 156 -5.74 16.56 -7.59
CA VAL A 156 -4.32 16.83 -7.30
C VAL A 156 -3.58 17.50 -8.46
N GLU A 157 -4.21 17.64 -9.63
CA GLU A 157 -3.61 18.29 -10.78
C GLU A 157 -3.24 19.74 -10.47
N GLY A 158 -1.99 20.10 -10.76
CA GLY A 158 -1.45 21.44 -10.48
C GLY A 158 -1.19 21.73 -9.00
N LYS A 159 -1.48 20.81 -8.08
CA LYS A 159 -1.24 20.99 -6.64
C LYS A 159 0.21 20.75 -6.28
N HIS A 160 0.68 21.47 -5.26
CA HIS A 160 1.98 21.19 -4.65
C HIS A 160 1.81 20.12 -3.56
N VAL A 161 2.47 18.99 -3.74
CA VAL A 161 2.46 17.86 -2.80
C VAL A 161 3.82 17.70 -2.16
N VAL A 162 3.88 17.67 -0.85
CA VAL A 162 5.11 17.40 -0.10
C VAL A 162 5.01 16.01 0.53
N ILE A 163 5.91 15.12 0.11
CA ILE A 163 6.08 13.79 0.69
C ILE A 163 7.14 13.86 1.77
N VAL A 164 6.75 13.59 3.00
CA VAL A 164 7.66 13.52 4.15
C VAL A 164 7.98 12.06 4.42
N GLY A 165 9.11 11.61 3.90
CA GLY A 165 9.56 10.23 3.88
C GLY A 165 10.08 9.82 2.49
N ARG A 166 11.02 8.85 2.46
CA ARG A 166 11.63 8.38 1.21
C ARG A 166 11.86 6.87 1.15
N SER A 167 11.01 6.11 1.83
CA SER A 167 11.05 4.65 1.75
C SER A 167 10.73 4.17 0.33
N ASN A 168 11.28 3.02 -0.04
CA ASN A 168 11.00 2.42 -1.35
C ASN A 168 9.57 1.88 -1.45
N ILE A 169 8.93 1.60 -0.30
CA ILE A 169 7.60 0.99 -0.26
C ILE A 169 6.45 2.01 -0.15
N VAL A 170 6.73 3.24 0.32
CA VAL A 170 5.71 4.28 0.48
C VAL A 170 6.16 5.63 -0.10
N GLY A 171 7.20 6.27 0.47
CA GLY A 171 7.51 7.67 0.16
C GLY A 171 7.82 7.92 -1.31
N LYS A 172 8.77 7.18 -1.87
CA LYS A 172 9.14 7.31 -3.29
C LYS A 172 7.98 7.00 -4.23
N PRO A 173 7.30 5.85 -4.11
CA PRO A 173 6.19 5.53 -5.00
C PRO A 173 4.99 6.47 -4.82
N ALA A 174 4.70 6.95 -3.62
CA ALA A 174 3.63 7.93 -3.42
C ALA A 174 3.88 9.21 -4.24
N GLY A 175 5.07 9.80 -4.10
CA GLY A 175 5.39 10.99 -4.88
C GLY A 175 5.38 10.75 -6.39
N GLN A 176 5.77 9.56 -6.86
CA GLN A 176 5.66 9.20 -8.26
C GLN A 176 4.20 9.13 -8.74
N LEU A 177 3.29 8.57 -7.94
CA LEU A 177 1.87 8.54 -8.30
C LEU A 177 1.26 9.94 -8.36
N PHE A 178 1.63 10.82 -7.44
CA PHE A 178 1.21 12.23 -7.50
C PHE A 178 1.76 12.93 -8.74
N LEU A 179 3.03 12.69 -9.08
CA LEU A 179 3.63 13.24 -10.31
C LEU A 179 2.90 12.74 -11.56
N ASN A 180 2.57 11.46 -11.63
CA ASN A 180 1.80 10.88 -12.73
C ASN A 180 0.38 11.47 -12.83
N ALA A 181 -0.16 11.98 -11.72
CA ALA A 181 -1.45 12.70 -11.65
C ALA A 181 -1.28 14.22 -11.82
N ASN A 182 -0.21 14.69 -12.45
CA ASN A 182 0.08 16.08 -12.77
C ASN A 182 0.28 17.01 -11.55
N ALA A 183 0.63 16.48 -10.39
CA ALA A 183 1.01 17.28 -9.24
C ALA A 183 2.48 17.70 -9.32
N THR A 184 2.83 18.82 -8.66
CA THR A 184 4.22 19.19 -8.37
C THR A 184 4.65 18.55 -7.06
N VAL A 185 5.73 17.77 -7.05
CA VAL A 185 6.11 16.95 -5.89
C VAL A 185 7.46 17.39 -5.32
N THR A 186 7.49 17.59 -4.01
CA THR A 186 8.72 17.80 -3.23
C THR A 186 8.89 16.64 -2.25
N TYR A 187 10.09 16.05 -2.20
CA TYR A 187 10.44 15.04 -1.20
C TYR A 187 11.24 15.65 -0.05
N CYS A 188 10.77 15.42 1.17
CA CYS A 188 11.47 15.75 2.40
C CYS A 188 11.81 14.47 3.18
N HIS A 189 12.91 14.51 3.92
CA HIS A 189 13.41 13.36 4.66
C HIS A 189 14.31 13.77 5.83
N SER A 190 14.88 12.83 6.57
CA SER A 190 15.70 13.08 7.77
C SER A 190 16.93 13.99 7.56
N LYS A 191 17.31 14.29 6.32
CA LYS A 191 18.41 15.22 5.97
C LYS A 191 17.91 16.58 5.46
N THR A 192 16.58 16.74 5.32
CA THR A 192 15.98 18.01 4.93
C THR A 192 16.17 19.03 6.07
N LYS A 193 16.77 20.16 5.75
CA LYS A 193 16.86 21.30 6.67
C LYS A 193 15.53 22.05 6.60
N ASP A 194 15.03 22.50 7.74
CA ASP A 194 13.79 23.28 7.83
C ASP A 194 12.60 22.61 7.09
N LEU A 195 12.10 21.51 7.66
CA LEU A 195 10.97 20.76 7.12
C LEU A 195 9.73 21.67 6.92
N ALA A 196 9.48 22.58 7.88
CA ALA A 196 8.33 23.47 7.86
C ALA A 196 8.34 24.43 6.66
N TYR A 197 9.53 24.84 6.20
CA TYR A 197 9.66 25.68 5.01
C TYR A 197 9.02 25.05 3.78
N PHE A 198 9.20 23.73 3.59
CA PHE A 198 8.61 23.00 2.46
C PHE A 198 7.14 22.66 2.69
N THR A 199 6.81 22.14 3.87
CA THR A 199 5.48 21.61 4.13
C THR A 199 4.41 22.72 4.25
N LYS A 200 4.75 23.92 4.71
CA LYS A 200 3.85 25.08 4.73
C LYS A 200 3.42 25.57 3.33
N GLN A 201 4.13 25.21 2.30
CA GLN A 201 3.78 25.57 0.92
C GLN A 201 2.87 24.54 0.26
N ALA A 202 2.73 23.36 0.86
CA ALA A 202 2.04 22.23 0.27
C ALA A 202 0.51 22.37 0.32
N ASP A 203 -0.15 22.03 -0.77
CA ASP A 203 -1.60 21.79 -0.82
C ASP A 203 -1.94 20.43 -0.19
N VAL A 204 -1.03 19.46 -0.35
CA VAL A 204 -1.13 18.12 0.23
C VAL A 204 0.17 17.76 0.94
N VAL A 205 0.09 17.33 2.19
CA VAL A 205 1.22 16.78 2.95
C VAL A 205 0.97 15.30 3.20
N VAL A 206 1.91 14.45 2.77
CA VAL A 206 1.90 13.01 3.06
C VAL A 206 2.99 12.70 4.07
N ALA A 207 2.62 12.32 5.28
CA ALA A 207 3.55 11.97 6.35
C ALA A 207 3.78 10.45 6.39
N ALA A 208 5.01 9.99 6.12
CA ALA A 208 5.38 8.58 6.00
C ALA A 208 6.81 8.34 6.53
N VAL A 209 7.08 8.74 7.77
CA VAL A 209 8.40 8.63 8.41
C VAL A 209 8.47 7.62 9.55
N GLY A 210 7.32 7.18 10.06
CA GLY A 210 7.24 6.26 11.21
C GLY A 210 7.72 6.89 12.52
N LYS A 211 7.52 8.19 12.68
CA LYS A 211 7.87 8.94 13.89
C LYS A 211 6.73 9.87 14.28
N ARG A 212 6.18 9.63 15.49
CA ARG A 212 5.09 10.39 16.07
C ARG A 212 5.37 11.90 16.08
N ASP A 213 4.33 12.69 15.89
CA ASP A 213 4.30 14.14 15.97
C ASP A 213 5.37 14.86 15.11
N THR A 214 5.75 14.24 13.97
CA THR A 214 6.66 14.85 13.00
C THR A 214 6.00 16.01 12.27
N ILE A 215 4.71 15.93 12.00
CA ILE A 215 3.90 16.99 11.38
C ILE A 215 2.95 17.55 12.42
N THR A 216 3.15 18.83 12.71
CA THR A 216 2.34 19.61 13.65
C THR A 216 1.59 20.72 12.90
N SER A 217 0.77 21.51 13.61
CA SER A 217 0.10 22.69 13.02
C SER A 217 1.07 23.70 12.42
N ASP A 218 2.30 23.77 12.94
CA ASP A 218 3.36 24.63 12.40
C ASP A 218 3.97 24.13 11.08
N HIS A 219 3.66 22.91 10.67
CA HIS A 219 4.17 22.30 9.44
C HIS A 219 3.18 22.37 8.27
N ILE A 220 1.99 22.90 8.44
CA ILE A 220 1.01 22.97 7.36
C ILE A 220 0.50 24.39 7.14
N LYS A 221 0.06 24.68 5.93
CA LYS A 221 -0.71 25.90 5.65
C LYS A 221 -2.19 25.68 5.97
N GLU A 222 -2.93 26.78 6.12
CA GLU A 222 -4.39 26.75 6.27
C GLU A 222 -5.04 26.05 5.06
N GLY A 223 -5.96 25.13 5.33
CA GLY A 223 -6.70 24.43 4.28
C GLY A 223 -5.93 23.31 3.58
N ALA A 224 -4.74 22.93 4.02
CA ALA A 224 -3.99 21.80 3.45
C ALA A 224 -4.72 20.47 3.66
N VAL A 225 -4.54 19.54 2.74
CA VAL A 225 -4.91 18.12 2.91
C VAL A 225 -3.74 17.39 3.58
N VAL A 226 -4.02 16.63 4.63
CA VAL A 226 -2.98 15.91 5.38
C VAL A 226 -3.25 14.41 5.39
N ILE A 227 -2.35 13.64 4.80
CA ILE A 227 -2.40 12.19 4.72
C ILE A 227 -1.36 11.61 5.67
N ASP A 228 -1.81 10.95 6.71
CA ASP A 228 -0.95 10.31 7.71
C ASP A 228 -0.84 8.79 7.42
N VAL A 229 0.35 8.36 7.03
CA VAL A 229 0.68 6.96 6.77
C VAL A 229 1.37 6.32 7.97
N GLY A 230 1.74 7.13 8.95
CA GLY A 230 2.48 6.69 10.13
C GLY A 230 1.73 5.64 10.93
N MET A 231 2.47 4.68 11.48
CA MET A 231 1.95 3.67 12.40
C MET A 231 2.86 3.57 13.62
N ASN A 232 2.55 4.37 14.61
CA ASN A 232 3.25 4.44 15.88
C ASN A 232 2.33 3.98 17.03
N ARG A 233 2.88 3.90 18.22
CA ARG A 233 2.12 3.77 19.45
C ARG A 233 2.41 4.96 20.36
N ASN A 234 1.36 5.50 20.95
CA ASN A 234 1.49 6.54 21.98
C ASN A 234 1.91 5.91 23.33
N ASP A 235 2.07 6.76 24.35
CA ASP A 235 2.51 6.35 25.68
C ASP A 235 1.53 5.40 26.39
N GLU A 236 0.26 5.38 25.94
CA GLU A 236 -0.77 4.46 26.40
C GLU A 236 -0.83 3.15 25.55
N GLY A 237 0.08 2.96 24.61
CA GLY A 237 0.11 1.81 23.70
C GLY A 237 -0.93 1.85 22.57
N LYS A 238 -1.72 2.93 22.45
CA LYS A 238 -2.71 3.10 21.37
C LYS A 238 -2.02 3.48 20.06
N LEU A 239 -2.59 3.02 18.94
CA LEU A 239 -2.12 3.39 17.61
C LEU A 239 -2.29 4.89 17.36
N CYS A 240 -1.24 5.51 16.84
CA CYS A 240 -1.22 6.89 16.37
C CYS A 240 -0.34 7.01 15.12
N GLY A 241 -0.42 8.13 14.42
CA GLY A 241 0.34 8.38 13.22
C GLY A 241 1.59 9.22 13.43
N ASP A 242 2.07 9.80 12.33
CA ASP A 242 3.20 10.74 12.28
C ASP A 242 2.72 12.19 12.51
N VAL A 243 1.42 12.45 12.44
CA VAL A 243 0.80 13.76 12.52
C VAL A 243 0.25 14.00 13.93
N ALA A 244 0.48 15.17 14.48
CA ALA A 244 -0.16 15.67 15.70
C ALA A 244 -1.64 15.99 15.41
N PHE A 245 -2.46 14.94 15.32
CA PHE A 245 -3.81 14.94 14.76
C PHE A 245 -4.70 16.04 15.36
N ASP A 246 -4.74 16.16 16.69
CA ASP A 246 -5.67 17.05 17.38
C ASP A 246 -5.44 18.53 17.11
N GLU A 247 -4.23 18.94 16.86
CA GLU A 247 -3.93 20.33 16.48
C GLU A 247 -4.03 20.55 14.97
N VAL A 248 -3.54 19.59 14.17
CA VAL A 248 -3.52 19.70 12.70
C VAL A 248 -4.93 19.72 12.11
N LYS A 249 -5.88 18.95 12.69
CA LYS A 249 -7.28 18.95 12.25
C LYS A 249 -7.98 20.31 12.32
N ASN A 250 -7.48 21.23 13.14
CA ASN A 250 -8.07 22.56 13.27
C ASN A 250 -7.62 23.53 12.16
N LYS A 251 -6.61 23.13 11.38
CA LYS A 251 -5.99 23.95 10.33
C LYS A 251 -6.14 23.32 8.92
N ALA A 252 -6.12 22.01 8.83
CA ALA A 252 -6.31 21.28 7.58
C ALA A 252 -7.74 21.38 7.04
N SER A 253 -7.91 21.19 5.74
CA SER A 253 -9.24 21.01 5.12
C SER A 253 -9.69 19.55 5.20
N TYR A 254 -8.77 18.62 4.96
CA TYR A 254 -8.97 17.18 5.07
C TYR A 254 -7.82 16.54 5.83
N ILE A 255 -8.11 15.50 6.59
CA ILE A 255 -7.11 14.74 7.33
C ILE A 255 -7.49 13.26 7.46
N THR A 256 -6.52 12.36 7.34
CA THR A 256 -6.71 10.95 7.63
C THR A 256 -6.46 10.67 9.11
N PRO A 257 -7.31 9.89 9.79
CA PRO A 257 -7.06 9.45 11.16
C PRO A 257 -6.15 8.23 11.20
N VAL A 258 -5.49 8.00 12.33
CA VAL A 258 -4.80 6.73 12.64
C VAL A 258 -5.32 6.22 13.98
N PRO A 259 -5.92 5.03 14.04
CA PRO A 259 -6.27 4.10 12.94
C PRO A 259 -7.43 4.58 12.06
N LYS A 260 -7.83 3.76 11.08
CA LYS A 260 -8.96 3.92 10.15
C LYS A 260 -8.73 4.88 8.97
N GLY A 261 -7.50 5.39 8.79
CA GLY A 261 -7.09 6.14 7.61
C GLY A 261 -6.53 5.23 6.52
N VAL A 262 -5.23 5.37 6.23
CA VAL A 262 -4.56 4.69 5.11
C VAL A 262 -4.48 3.17 5.25
N GLY A 263 -4.32 2.64 6.47
CA GLY A 263 -4.12 1.20 6.70
C GLY A 263 -5.16 0.27 6.08
N PRO A 264 -6.48 0.50 6.25
CA PRO A 264 -7.51 -0.30 5.59
C PRO A 264 -7.43 -0.30 4.07
N MET A 265 -6.99 0.80 3.47
CA MET A 265 -6.82 0.92 2.02
C MET A 265 -5.67 0.07 1.49
N THR A 266 -4.57 -0.06 2.23
CA THR A 266 -3.43 -0.92 1.85
C THR A 266 -3.88 -2.36 1.59
N ILE A 267 -4.67 -2.93 2.51
CA ILE A 267 -5.20 -4.30 2.35
C ILE A 267 -6.17 -4.38 1.16
N THR A 268 -7.00 -3.37 0.99
CA THR A 268 -7.98 -3.33 -0.11
C THR A 268 -7.28 -3.24 -1.46
N MET A 269 -6.22 -2.45 -1.59
CA MET A 269 -5.44 -2.36 -2.83
C MET A 269 -4.67 -3.64 -3.12
N LEU A 270 -4.21 -4.36 -2.10
CA LEU A 270 -3.63 -5.69 -2.28
C LEU A 270 -4.64 -6.66 -2.91
N MET A 271 -5.90 -6.66 -2.44
CA MET A 271 -6.96 -7.47 -3.05
C MET A 271 -7.21 -7.04 -4.50
N LYS A 272 -7.27 -5.73 -4.76
CA LYS A 272 -7.46 -5.18 -6.12
C LYS A 272 -6.33 -5.59 -7.07
N ASN A 273 -5.08 -5.49 -6.64
CA ASN A 273 -3.93 -5.96 -7.42
C ASN A 273 -3.98 -7.47 -7.68
N THR A 274 -4.39 -8.27 -6.70
CA THR A 274 -4.52 -9.74 -6.88
C THR A 274 -5.60 -10.09 -7.89
N VAL A 275 -6.73 -9.40 -7.87
CA VAL A 275 -7.80 -9.58 -8.88
C VAL A 275 -7.31 -9.13 -10.25
N LYS A 276 -6.62 -8.00 -10.36
CA LYS A 276 -6.01 -7.54 -11.63
C LYS A 276 -5.03 -8.57 -12.20
N SER A 277 -4.21 -9.19 -11.34
CA SER A 277 -3.29 -10.26 -11.76
C SER A 277 -4.05 -11.48 -12.28
N ALA A 278 -5.09 -11.92 -11.58
CA ALA A 278 -5.94 -13.04 -12.02
C ALA A 278 -6.64 -12.74 -13.36
N GLN A 279 -7.13 -11.53 -13.58
CA GLN A 279 -7.73 -11.10 -14.85
C GLN A 279 -6.71 -11.21 -16.00
N LYS A 280 -5.48 -10.73 -15.81
CA LYS A 280 -4.40 -10.84 -16.80
C LYS A 280 -4.03 -12.30 -17.10
N ALA A 281 -3.92 -13.13 -16.06
CA ALA A 281 -3.63 -14.55 -16.24
C ALA A 281 -4.73 -15.27 -17.04
N LEU A 282 -6.00 -14.95 -16.80
CA LEU A 282 -7.12 -15.50 -17.57
C LEU A 282 -7.09 -15.05 -19.03
N GLU A 283 -6.72 -13.81 -19.32
CA GLU A 283 -6.58 -13.29 -20.69
C GLU A 283 -5.45 -13.99 -21.44
N GLN A 284 -4.29 -14.16 -20.80
CA GLN A 284 -3.14 -14.89 -21.36
C GLN A 284 -3.51 -16.35 -21.68
N ARG A 285 -4.22 -17.03 -20.75
CA ARG A 285 -4.69 -18.40 -20.97
C ARG A 285 -5.62 -18.53 -22.19
N LYS A 286 -6.53 -17.57 -22.36
CA LYS A 286 -7.43 -17.54 -23.53
C LYS A 286 -6.69 -17.27 -24.84
N SER A 287 -5.65 -16.46 -24.82
CA SER A 287 -4.83 -16.15 -25.98
C SER A 287 -4.00 -17.36 -26.40
N ALA A 288 -3.43 -18.10 -25.44
CA ALA A 288 -2.69 -19.34 -25.70
C ALA A 288 -3.55 -20.49 -26.24
N GLN A 289 -4.87 -20.52 -25.94
CA GLN A 289 -5.79 -21.51 -26.45
C GLN A 289 -6.28 -21.22 -27.91
N LYS A 290 -6.04 -20.00 -28.39
CA LYS A 290 -6.44 -19.57 -29.74
C LYS A 290 -5.29 -19.64 -30.77
N SER A 291 -4.04 -19.79 -30.31
CA SER A 291 -2.83 -20.01 -31.13
C SER A 291 -2.55 -21.48 -31.32
#